data_895ff3b12b893b4967f42892ead23338
#
_entry.id   895ff3b12b893b4967f42892ead23338
#
_cell.length_a   1.000
_cell.length_b   1.000
_cell.length_c   1.000
_cell.angle_alpha   90.00
_cell.angle_beta   90.00
_cell.angle_gamma   90.00
#
_symmetry.space_group_name_H-M   'P 1'
#
loop_
_entity.id
_entity.type
_entity.pdbx_description
1 polymer ?
#
loop_
_entity_poly.entity_id
_entity_poly.type
_entity_poly.pdbx_seq_one_letter_code
_entity_poly.pdbx_strand_id
1 'polypeptide(L)'
;MADITTEELEELENEVVSKDDNIKTMQEFVSPESLYQELIASVKKYHPSTDISLIEKAYKTADTAHKGQVRKSGEAYIIHPLCVAIILAELELDKETIVAGLLHDVVEDTVMTVEEIASEFSEEIALLVDGVTKLGQLSYDADKVEVQAENLRKMFLAMAKDIRVILIKLADRLHNMRTLKYMTPEKQKEKARETMDIYAPIAQRLGISKIKIELDDLSLKYLEPEAYYDLVEKVALRKSVRDDYVQSLVKEVSKHIENAGIKAQIDGRAKHFFSIYKKMVNQHKTLDQIYDLFAIRIIVDNVKDCYAALGVIHEMYKPIPGRFKDYIAMPKPNMYQSLHTTPVSYTHLRAHETRSNL
;
A
#
# COMPACT_ATOMS: atom_id res chain seq x y z
N MET A 1 -9.71 34.45 -0.55
CA MET A 1 -9.16 33.11 -0.35
C MET A 1 -8.10 33.28 0.71
N ALA A 2 -8.30 32.73 1.90
CA ALA A 2 -7.28 32.79 2.93
C ALA A 2 -6.20 31.77 2.54
N ASP A 3 -4.95 32.19 2.47
CA ASP A 3 -3.81 31.31 2.28
C ASP A 3 -3.69 30.44 3.54
N ILE A 4 -3.86 29.12 3.37
CA ILE A 4 -3.66 28.15 4.44
C ILE A 4 -2.16 28.15 4.76
N THR A 5 -1.82 28.32 6.03
CA THR A 5 -0.42 28.33 6.47
C THR A 5 0.17 26.92 6.44
N THR A 6 1.50 26.82 6.38
CA THR A 6 2.21 25.53 6.38
C THR A 6 1.91 24.72 7.66
N GLU A 7 1.65 25.39 8.79
CA GLU A 7 1.26 24.77 10.06
C GLU A 7 -0.15 24.17 10.00
N GLU A 8 -1.12 24.86 9.38
CA GLU A 8 -2.48 24.34 9.18
C GLU A 8 -2.50 23.14 8.21
N LEU A 9 -1.59 23.10 7.22
CA LEU A 9 -1.40 21.95 6.34
C LEU A 9 -0.80 20.75 7.09
N GLU A 10 0.15 20.96 7.99
CA GLU A 10 0.72 19.91 8.84
C GLU A 10 -0.30 19.37 9.87
N GLU A 11 -1.18 20.24 10.41
CA GLU A 11 -2.28 19.79 11.28
C GLU A 11 -3.31 18.96 10.52
N LEU A 12 -3.67 19.35 9.29
CA LEU A 12 -4.55 18.55 8.41
C LEU A 12 -3.90 17.22 7.99
N GLU A 13 -2.59 17.21 7.72
CA GLU A 13 -1.83 15.98 7.51
C GLU A 13 -1.93 15.04 8.72
N ASN A 14 -1.68 15.57 9.90
CA ASN A 14 -1.73 14.82 11.14
C ASN A 14 -3.15 14.29 11.44
N GLU A 15 -4.19 15.03 11.09
CA GLU A 15 -5.59 14.61 11.29
C GLU A 15 -6.05 13.56 10.27
N VAL A 16 -5.58 13.63 9.02
CA VAL A 16 -5.87 12.63 7.97
C VAL A 16 -5.08 11.34 8.21
N VAL A 17 -3.83 11.47 8.66
CA VAL A 17 -2.92 10.35 8.96
C VAL A 17 -3.29 9.66 10.28
N SER A 18 -3.76 10.40 11.29
CA SER A 18 -4.14 9.82 12.60
C SER A 18 -5.46 9.03 12.57
N LYS A 19 -6.28 9.19 11.52
CA LYS A 19 -7.56 8.46 11.35
C LYS A 19 -7.44 7.22 10.46
N ASP A 20 -6.31 7.05 9.78
CA ASP A 20 -5.95 5.76 9.19
C ASP A 20 -5.19 4.97 10.26
N ASP A 21 -5.88 4.07 10.97
CA ASP A 21 -5.37 3.26 12.10
C ASP A 21 -4.09 2.44 11.79
N ASN A 22 -3.48 2.62 10.64
CA ASN A 22 -2.25 1.96 10.19
C ASN A 22 -1.07 2.90 9.91
N ILE A 23 -1.20 4.22 10.07
CA ILE A 23 -0.07 5.13 9.93
C ILE A 23 0.10 5.87 11.25
N LYS A 24 0.87 5.28 12.16
CA LYS A 24 1.37 5.99 13.34
C LYS A 24 2.21 7.17 12.86
N THR A 25 1.74 8.39 13.12
CA THR A 25 2.54 9.59 12.94
C THR A 25 3.77 9.49 13.83
N MET A 26 4.96 9.46 13.22
CA MET A 26 6.25 9.40 13.90
C MET A 26 6.58 10.78 14.50
N GLN A 27 5.87 11.22 15.52
CA GLN A 27 6.26 12.37 16.35
C GLN A 27 6.91 11.93 17.68
N GLU A 28 6.81 10.67 18.07
CA GLU A 28 7.63 10.07 19.10
C GLU A 28 8.51 8.99 18.47
N PHE A 29 9.83 9.05 18.70
CA PHE A 29 10.75 8.01 18.26
C PHE A 29 10.29 6.68 18.85
N VAL A 30 9.65 5.85 18.01
CA VAL A 30 9.23 4.52 18.43
C VAL A 30 10.51 3.75 18.79
N SER A 31 10.57 3.19 19.99
CA SER A 31 11.77 2.47 20.39
C SER A 31 11.97 1.22 19.52
N PRO A 32 13.22 0.84 19.18
CA PRO A 32 13.49 -0.39 18.45
C PRO A 32 12.85 -1.62 19.10
N GLU A 33 12.81 -1.66 20.43
CA GLU A 33 12.20 -2.74 21.18
C GLU A 33 10.69 -2.83 20.95
N SER A 34 9.98 -1.69 20.90
CA SER A 34 8.54 -1.66 20.61
C SER A 34 8.25 -2.18 19.20
N LEU A 35 9.05 -1.79 18.19
CA LEU A 35 8.92 -2.29 16.82
C LEU A 35 9.23 -3.79 16.73
N TYR A 36 10.24 -4.26 17.49
CA TYR A 36 10.52 -5.68 17.54
C TYR A 36 9.34 -6.48 18.12
N GLN A 37 8.71 -6.00 19.19
CA GLN A 37 7.51 -6.65 19.75
C GLN A 37 6.33 -6.63 18.75
N GLU A 38 6.14 -5.54 17.99
CA GLU A 38 5.16 -5.43 16.92
C GLU A 38 5.43 -6.45 15.81
N LEU A 39 6.69 -6.60 15.37
CA LEU A 39 7.11 -7.60 14.41
C LEU A 39 6.74 -9.01 14.88
N ILE A 40 7.10 -9.37 16.11
CA ILE A 40 6.81 -10.70 16.66
C ILE A 40 5.31 -10.95 16.79
N ALA A 41 4.54 -9.94 17.22
CA ALA A 41 3.09 -10.03 17.28
C ALA A 41 2.47 -10.25 15.87
N SER A 42 2.97 -9.55 14.88
CA SER A 42 2.53 -9.69 13.48
C SER A 42 2.83 -11.09 12.94
N VAL A 43 4.03 -11.61 13.14
CA VAL A 43 4.42 -12.97 12.72
C VAL A 43 3.57 -14.04 13.42
N LYS A 44 3.36 -13.93 14.72
CA LYS A 44 2.55 -14.89 15.49
C LYS A 44 1.09 -14.90 15.11
N LYS A 45 0.57 -13.83 14.53
CA LYS A 45 -0.83 -13.73 14.09
C LYS A 45 -1.17 -14.75 12.99
N TYR A 46 -0.27 -14.96 12.03
CA TYR A 46 -0.48 -15.94 10.92
C TYR A 46 0.34 -17.23 11.10
N HIS A 47 1.37 -17.21 11.95
CA HIS A 47 2.20 -18.37 12.30
C HIS A 47 2.37 -18.52 13.81
N PRO A 48 1.32 -18.95 14.55
CA PRO A 48 1.33 -18.99 16.02
C PRO A 48 2.42 -19.92 16.61
N SER A 49 2.79 -20.97 15.88
CA SER A 49 3.78 -21.98 16.28
C SER A 49 5.20 -21.71 15.77
N THR A 50 5.44 -20.59 15.08
CA THR A 50 6.77 -20.27 14.53
C THR A 50 7.80 -20.08 15.63
N ASP A 51 8.92 -20.77 15.49
CA ASP A 51 10.12 -20.48 16.27
C ASP A 51 10.71 -19.14 15.82
N ILE A 52 10.70 -18.18 16.75
CA ILE A 52 11.16 -16.80 16.53
C ILE A 52 12.66 -16.62 16.78
N SER A 53 13.37 -17.66 17.20
CA SER A 53 14.80 -17.57 17.58
C SER A 53 15.68 -17.03 16.46
N LEU A 54 15.38 -17.40 15.21
CA LEU A 54 16.09 -16.93 14.03
C LEU A 54 15.82 -15.44 13.74
N ILE A 55 14.58 -14.97 13.95
CA ILE A 55 14.19 -13.57 13.81
C ILE A 55 14.88 -12.73 14.90
N GLU A 56 14.89 -13.23 16.14
CA GLU A 56 15.58 -12.59 17.25
C GLU A 56 17.09 -12.49 17.01
N LYS A 57 17.70 -13.56 16.48
CA LYS A 57 19.11 -13.57 16.11
C LYS A 57 19.38 -12.51 15.02
N ALA A 58 18.57 -12.44 13.97
CA ALA A 58 18.71 -11.47 12.89
C ALA A 58 18.56 -10.03 13.38
N TYR A 59 17.59 -9.75 14.27
CA TYR A 59 17.45 -8.45 14.89
C TYR A 59 18.69 -8.04 15.66
N LYS A 60 19.23 -8.91 16.53
CA LYS A 60 20.44 -8.63 17.30
C LYS A 60 21.68 -8.43 16.43
N THR A 61 21.82 -9.21 15.36
CA THR A 61 22.90 -9.07 14.37
C THR A 61 22.80 -7.72 13.64
N ALA A 62 21.61 -7.36 13.12
CA ALA A 62 21.39 -6.08 12.46
C ALA A 62 21.60 -4.89 13.39
N ASP A 63 21.08 -4.94 14.64
CA ASP A 63 21.26 -3.89 15.63
C ASP A 63 22.75 -3.67 15.98
N THR A 64 23.48 -4.78 16.11
CA THR A 64 24.94 -4.73 16.39
C THR A 64 25.71 -4.18 15.19
N ALA A 65 25.39 -4.63 13.96
CA ALA A 65 26.06 -4.20 12.75
C ALA A 65 25.85 -2.71 12.44
N HIS A 66 24.64 -2.18 12.68
CA HIS A 66 24.29 -0.77 12.48
C HIS A 66 24.51 0.11 13.73
N LYS A 67 25.19 -0.40 14.75
CA LYS A 67 25.38 0.34 16.01
C LYS A 67 26.06 1.69 15.80
N GLY A 68 25.41 2.75 16.26
CA GLY A 68 25.88 4.13 16.12
C GLY A 68 25.57 4.79 14.77
N GLN A 69 25.01 4.07 13.84
CA GLN A 69 24.48 4.66 12.60
C GLN A 69 23.11 5.30 12.87
N VAL A 70 22.87 6.45 12.24
CA VAL A 70 21.59 7.17 12.31
C VAL A 70 21.09 7.48 10.90
N ARG A 71 19.77 7.47 10.73
CA ARG A 71 19.12 7.89 9.50
C ARG A 71 19.09 9.42 9.38
N LYS A 72 18.71 9.95 8.22
CA LYS A 72 18.52 11.39 8.02
C LYS A 72 17.43 12.00 8.89
N SER A 73 16.50 11.19 9.38
CA SER A 73 15.50 11.56 10.40
C SER A 73 16.09 11.79 11.80
N GLY A 74 17.33 11.36 12.05
CA GLY A 74 17.97 11.35 13.37
C GLY A 74 17.70 10.08 14.18
N GLU A 75 16.90 9.14 13.68
CA GLU A 75 16.59 7.87 14.32
C GLU A 75 17.72 6.86 14.20
N ALA A 76 17.79 5.90 15.16
CA ALA A 76 18.70 4.76 15.04
C ALA A 76 18.43 3.97 13.75
N TYR A 77 19.48 3.56 13.04
CA TYR A 77 19.36 2.92 11.74
C TYR A 77 18.51 1.64 11.78
N ILE A 78 18.59 0.88 12.87
CA ILE A 78 17.85 -0.39 13.07
C ILE A 78 16.33 -0.26 12.94
N ILE A 79 15.76 0.95 13.10
CA ILE A 79 14.32 1.21 12.91
C ILE A 79 13.91 0.87 11.48
N HIS A 80 14.77 1.16 10.48
CA HIS A 80 14.47 0.86 9.09
C HIS A 80 14.31 -0.64 8.81
N PRO A 81 15.28 -1.51 9.09
CA PRO A 81 15.12 -2.95 8.91
C PRO A 81 13.93 -3.53 9.67
N LEU A 82 13.65 -3.04 10.89
CA LEU A 82 12.46 -3.45 11.64
C LEU A 82 11.17 -3.09 10.93
N CYS A 83 11.03 -1.86 10.43
CA CYS A 83 9.85 -1.45 9.68
C CYS A 83 9.70 -2.24 8.37
N VAL A 84 10.80 -2.53 7.67
CA VAL A 84 10.79 -3.40 6.48
C VAL A 84 10.30 -4.79 6.83
N ALA A 85 10.80 -5.39 7.90
CA ALA A 85 10.38 -6.71 8.38
C ALA A 85 8.90 -6.74 8.79
N ILE A 86 8.38 -5.66 9.42
CA ILE A 86 6.96 -5.53 9.76
C ILE A 86 6.10 -5.49 8.49
N ILE A 87 6.50 -4.73 7.46
CA ILE A 87 5.79 -4.69 6.18
C ILE A 87 5.74 -6.09 5.53
N LEU A 88 6.85 -6.85 5.60
CA LEU A 88 6.89 -8.23 5.09
C LEU A 88 6.01 -9.17 5.92
N ALA A 89 5.96 -9.01 7.25
CA ALA A 89 5.08 -9.76 8.13
C ALA A 89 3.60 -9.45 7.89
N GLU A 90 3.25 -8.19 7.57
CA GLU A 90 1.90 -7.81 7.15
C GLU A 90 1.46 -8.42 5.80
N LEU A 91 2.41 -8.85 4.98
CA LEU A 91 2.18 -9.63 3.76
C LEU A 91 2.16 -11.14 4.03
N GLU A 92 2.27 -11.57 5.30
CA GLU A 92 2.25 -12.96 5.74
C GLU A 92 3.33 -13.82 5.07
N LEU A 93 4.54 -13.25 4.88
CA LEU A 93 5.66 -13.95 4.24
C LEU A 93 6.37 -14.90 5.20
N ASP A 94 7.15 -15.81 4.63
CA ASP A 94 7.92 -16.80 5.38
C ASP A 94 9.01 -16.19 6.26
N LYS A 95 9.45 -16.97 7.24
CA LYS A 95 10.44 -16.56 8.25
C LYS A 95 11.77 -16.13 7.62
N GLU A 96 12.20 -16.84 6.58
CA GLU A 96 13.46 -16.60 5.87
C GLU A 96 13.43 -15.22 5.18
N THR A 97 12.29 -14.87 4.58
CA THR A 97 12.07 -13.54 3.96
C THR A 97 12.10 -12.42 5.00
N ILE A 98 11.48 -12.62 6.18
CA ILE A 98 11.50 -11.65 7.27
C ILE A 98 12.92 -11.44 7.80
N VAL A 99 13.67 -12.53 7.99
CA VAL A 99 15.07 -12.50 8.43
C VAL A 99 15.93 -11.78 7.38
N ALA A 100 15.76 -12.07 6.09
CA ALA A 100 16.45 -11.37 5.02
C ALA A 100 16.08 -9.88 4.98
N GLY A 101 14.82 -9.52 5.30
CA GLY A 101 14.38 -8.13 5.45
C GLY A 101 15.05 -7.40 6.61
N LEU A 102 15.32 -8.08 7.73
CA LEU A 102 16.10 -7.52 8.84
C LEU A 102 17.58 -7.30 8.49
N LEU A 103 18.14 -8.14 7.61
CA LEU A 103 19.55 -8.16 7.26
C LEU A 103 19.86 -7.48 5.90
N HIS A 104 18.86 -6.93 5.19
CA HIS A 104 19.00 -6.53 3.78
C HIS A 104 20.06 -5.45 3.54
N ASP A 105 20.25 -4.52 4.48
CA ASP A 105 21.22 -3.43 4.41
C ASP A 105 22.57 -3.77 5.07
N VAL A 106 22.67 -4.88 5.81
CA VAL A 106 23.86 -5.22 6.61
C VAL A 106 25.09 -5.40 5.70
N VAL A 107 24.93 -6.03 4.52
CA VAL A 107 26.03 -6.21 3.54
C VAL A 107 26.39 -4.92 2.82
N GLU A 108 25.42 -4.03 2.58
CA GLU A 108 25.64 -2.77 1.84
C GLU A 108 26.26 -1.70 2.74
N ASP A 109 25.81 -1.59 3.98
CA ASP A 109 26.10 -0.46 4.87
C ASP A 109 27.07 -0.80 6.03
N THR A 110 27.52 -2.07 6.13
CA THR A 110 28.42 -2.51 7.21
C THR A 110 29.57 -3.37 6.67
N VAL A 111 30.40 -3.91 7.58
CA VAL A 111 31.56 -4.77 7.24
C VAL A 111 31.18 -6.25 7.07
N MET A 112 29.93 -6.62 7.35
CA MET A 112 29.48 -8.00 7.28
C MET A 112 29.35 -8.48 5.85
N THR A 113 29.83 -9.69 5.56
CA THR A 113 29.83 -10.27 4.21
C THR A 113 28.67 -11.23 3.98
N VAL A 114 28.37 -11.52 2.71
CA VAL A 114 27.36 -12.53 2.32
C VAL A 114 27.73 -13.92 2.85
N GLU A 115 29.02 -14.25 2.84
CA GLU A 115 29.55 -15.53 3.34
C GLU A 115 29.34 -15.68 4.84
N GLU A 116 29.48 -14.61 5.61
CA GLU A 116 29.21 -14.59 7.05
C GLU A 116 27.72 -14.79 7.30
N ILE A 117 26.83 -14.14 6.52
CA ILE A 117 25.36 -14.39 6.61
C ILE A 117 25.04 -15.85 6.26
N ALA A 118 25.66 -16.43 5.23
CA ALA A 118 25.44 -17.83 4.87
C ALA A 118 25.85 -18.77 6.02
N SER A 119 27.00 -18.51 6.65
CA SER A 119 27.51 -19.29 7.77
C SER A 119 26.66 -19.16 9.04
N GLU A 120 26.19 -17.93 9.34
CA GLU A 120 25.46 -17.65 10.58
C GLU A 120 23.97 -17.99 10.52
N PHE A 121 23.35 -17.88 9.35
CA PHE A 121 21.92 -18.07 9.17
C PHE A 121 21.63 -19.23 8.20
N SER A 122 21.77 -19.00 6.90
CA SER A 122 21.66 -20.04 5.86
C SER A 122 22.08 -19.50 4.49
N GLU A 123 22.42 -20.38 3.56
CA GLU A 123 22.65 -20.03 2.15
C GLU A 123 21.43 -19.36 1.52
N GLU A 124 20.23 -19.80 1.86
CA GLU A 124 18.97 -19.25 1.36
C GLU A 124 18.82 -17.77 1.75
N ILE A 125 19.02 -17.44 3.03
CA ILE A 125 18.94 -16.05 3.54
C ILE A 125 20.04 -15.20 2.91
N ALA A 126 21.26 -15.73 2.80
CA ALA A 126 22.38 -15.02 2.17
C ALA A 126 22.10 -14.69 0.69
N LEU A 127 21.51 -15.61 -0.07
CA LEU A 127 21.10 -15.39 -1.46
C LEU A 127 20.01 -14.31 -1.58
N LEU A 128 19.07 -14.25 -0.65
CA LEU A 128 18.05 -13.21 -0.63
C LEU A 128 18.68 -11.84 -0.38
N VAL A 129 19.55 -11.73 0.64
CA VAL A 129 20.25 -10.47 0.97
C VAL A 129 21.14 -10.01 -0.19
N ASP A 130 21.96 -10.89 -0.76
CA ASP A 130 22.80 -10.60 -1.94
C ASP A 130 21.97 -10.11 -3.13
N GLY A 131 20.80 -10.75 -3.36
CA GLY A 131 19.87 -10.34 -4.41
C GLY A 131 19.34 -8.92 -4.21
N VAL A 132 18.96 -8.55 -2.97
CA VAL A 132 18.46 -7.21 -2.64
C VAL A 132 19.57 -6.17 -2.79
N THR A 133 20.77 -6.45 -2.28
CA THR A 133 21.96 -5.57 -2.40
C THR A 133 22.27 -5.27 -3.87
N LYS A 134 22.30 -6.29 -4.75
CA LYS A 134 22.52 -6.13 -6.20
C LYS A 134 21.44 -5.27 -6.87
N LEU A 135 20.19 -5.36 -6.42
CA LEU A 135 19.13 -4.49 -6.91
C LEU A 135 19.28 -3.04 -6.38
N GLY A 136 19.82 -2.84 -5.19
CA GLY A 136 20.10 -1.52 -4.60
C GLY A 136 21.11 -0.71 -5.42
N GLN A 137 22.06 -1.37 -6.07
CA GLN A 137 23.12 -0.74 -6.88
C GLN A 137 22.67 -0.28 -8.28
N LEU A 138 21.41 -0.49 -8.66
CA LEU A 138 20.88 -0.04 -9.94
C LEU A 138 20.71 1.49 -9.93
N SER A 139 21.37 2.18 -10.86
CA SER A 139 21.21 3.63 -11.02
C SER A 139 19.92 3.95 -11.78
N TYR A 140 19.13 4.89 -11.26
CA TYR A 140 17.97 5.42 -11.97
C TYR A 140 18.35 6.70 -12.71
N ASP A 141 17.99 6.77 -14.00
CA ASP A 141 18.13 7.97 -14.82
C ASP A 141 16.82 8.15 -15.60
N ALA A 142 16.05 9.18 -15.23
CA ALA A 142 14.72 9.43 -15.81
C ALA A 142 14.77 9.72 -17.32
N ASP A 143 15.88 10.29 -17.78
CA ASP A 143 16.02 10.75 -19.16
C ASP A 143 16.61 9.68 -20.11
N LYS A 144 17.05 8.53 -19.55
CA LYS A 144 17.66 7.44 -20.31
C LYS A 144 16.80 6.18 -20.32
N VAL A 145 15.95 6.05 -21.32
CA VAL A 145 15.06 4.89 -21.52
C VAL A 145 15.84 3.57 -21.55
N GLU A 146 17.04 3.55 -22.10
CA GLU A 146 17.90 2.37 -22.15
C GLU A 146 18.34 1.90 -20.75
N VAL A 147 18.67 2.84 -19.85
CA VAL A 147 19.04 2.55 -18.46
C VAL A 147 17.87 1.98 -17.70
N GLN A 148 16.67 2.56 -17.90
CA GLN A 148 15.44 2.04 -17.28
C GLN A 148 15.09 0.63 -17.77
N ALA A 149 15.22 0.36 -19.07
CA ALA A 149 14.98 -0.96 -19.64
C ALA A 149 15.94 -2.01 -19.08
N GLU A 150 17.24 -1.68 -18.94
CA GLU A 150 18.24 -2.59 -18.36
C GLU A 150 18.00 -2.82 -16.86
N ASN A 151 17.59 -1.79 -16.12
CA ASN A 151 17.21 -1.93 -14.72
C ASN A 151 16.01 -2.87 -14.56
N LEU A 152 14.96 -2.67 -15.34
CA LEU A 152 13.79 -3.56 -15.35
C LEU A 152 14.20 -5.00 -15.72
N ARG A 153 15.09 -5.19 -16.72
CA ARG A 153 15.60 -6.51 -17.09
C ARG A 153 16.31 -7.18 -15.91
N LYS A 154 17.21 -6.46 -15.21
CA LYS A 154 17.91 -7.00 -14.03
C LYS A 154 16.95 -7.35 -12.90
N MET A 155 15.92 -6.51 -12.65
CA MET A 155 14.88 -6.81 -11.67
C MET A 155 14.09 -8.07 -12.05
N PHE A 156 13.70 -8.24 -13.32
CA PHE A 156 13.03 -9.46 -13.77
C PHE A 156 13.92 -10.71 -13.68
N LEU A 157 15.21 -10.60 -13.92
CA LEU A 157 16.16 -11.70 -13.75
C LEU A 157 16.31 -12.08 -12.27
N ALA A 158 16.33 -11.11 -11.35
CA ALA A 158 16.34 -11.38 -9.92
C ALA A 158 15.02 -12.07 -9.48
N MET A 159 13.87 -11.57 -9.94
CA MET A 159 12.56 -12.18 -9.69
C MET A 159 12.46 -13.62 -10.23
N ALA A 160 13.09 -13.91 -11.37
CA ALA A 160 13.10 -15.25 -11.93
C ALA A 160 13.94 -16.25 -11.11
N LYS A 161 14.90 -15.76 -10.32
CA LYS A 161 15.67 -16.57 -9.37
C LYS A 161 14.88 -16.81 -8.08
N ASP A 162 14.43 -15.73 -7.45
CA ASP A 162 13.59 -15.78 -6.26
C ASP A 162 12.74 -14.50 -6.17
N ILE A 163 11.42 -14.65 -6.18
CA ILE A 163 10.48 -13.54 -6.13
C ILE A 163 10.58 -12.75 -4.80
N ARG A 164 11.02 -13.40 -3.72
CA ARG A 164 11.15 -12.80 -2.40
C ARG A 164 12.12 -11.61 -2.40
N VAL A 165 13.13 -11.62 -3.25
CA VAL A 165 14.08 -10.50 -3.42
C VAL A 165 13.36 -9.20 -3.79
N ILE A 166 12.40 -9.25 -4.72
CA ILE A 166 11.65 -8.05 -5.09
C ILE A 166 10.59 -7.67 -4.04
N LEU A 167 10.05 -8.64 -3.29
CA LEU A 167 9.14 -8.36 -2.17
C LEU A 167 9.84 -7.57 -1.07
N ILE A 168 11.07 -7.99 -0.69
CA ILE A 168 11.91 -7.26 0.25
C ILE A 168 12.21 -5.85 -0.28
N LYS A 169 12.60 -5.73 -1.56
CA LYS A 169 12.90 -4.42 -2.16
C LYS A 169 11.69 -3.50 -2.27
N LEU A 170 10.49 -4.04 -2.45
CA LEU A 170 9.25 -3.26 -2.40
C LEU A 170 8.93 -2.77 -0.98
N ALA A 171 9.17 -3.59 0.04
CA ALA A 171 9.00 -3.20 1.45
C ALA A 171 10.02 -2.13 1.86
N ASP A 172 11.31 -2.29 1.47
CA ASP A 172 12.35 -1.27 1.62
C ASP A 172 11.94 0.05 0.96
N ARG A 173 11.54 0.02 -0.32
CA ARG A 173 11.09 1.20 -1.06
C ARG A 173 9.90 1.87 -0.38
N LEU A 174 8.94 1.12 0.10
CA LEU A 174 7.78 1.66 0.79
C LEU A 174 8.18 2.40 2.06
N HIS A 175 9.03 1.80 2.91
CA HIS A 175 9.51 2.48 4.11
C HIS A 175 10.35 3.74 3.77
N ASN A 176 11.19 3.68 2.75
CA ASN A 176 11.94 4.85 2.28
C ASN A 176 11.01 5.97 1.77
N MET A 177 9.90 5.64 1.12
CA MET A 177 8.89 6.63 0.69
C MET A 177 8.14 7.24 1.88
N ARG A 178 7.83 6.48 2.93
CA ARG A 178 7.22 6.98 4.18
C ARG A 178 8.11 7.99 4.89
N THR A 179 9.43 7.82 4.80
CA THR A 179 10.42 8.68 5.45
C THR A 179 11.05 9.72 4.51
N LEU A 180 10.50 9.90 3.31
CA LEU A 180 11.10 10.72 2.25
C LEU A 180 11.12 12.22 2.57
N LYS A 181 10.29 12.68 3.52
CA LYS A 181 10.24 14.07 3.99
C LYS A 181 11.57 14.60 4.55
N TYR A 182 12.46 13.74 5.00
CA TYR A 182 13.79 14.12 5.52
C TYR A 182 14.86 14.27 4.42
N MET A 183 14.51 14.08 3.17
CA MET A 183 15.39 14.29 2.02
C MET A 183 15.23 15.70 1.44
N THR A 184 16.19 16.14 0.60
CA THR A 184 16.07 17.40 -0.14
C THR A 184 14.95 17.32 -1.19
N PRO A 185 14.29 18.45 -1.54
CA PRO A 185 13.19 18.45 -2.52
C PRO A 185 13.54 17.80 -3.87
N GLU A 186 14.79 17.96 -4.35
CA GLU A 186 15.25 17.33 -5.59
C GLU A 186 15.29 15.80 -5.46
N LYS A 187 15.80 15.30 -4.32
CA LYS A 187 15.85 13.88 -4.02
C LYS A 187 14.46 13.29 -3.79
N GLN A 188 13.56 14.05 -3.18
CA GLN A 188 12.16 13.65 -3.03
C GLN A 188 11.51 13.41 -4.39
N LYS A 189 11.64 14.35 -5.33
CA LYS A 189 11.08 14.22 -6.68
C LYS A 189 11.72 13.09 -7.47
N GLU A 190 13.06 12.94 -7.39
CA GLU A 190 13.78 11.85 -8.03
C GLU A 190 13.26 10.48 -7.56
N LYS A 191 13.21 10.27 -6.24
CA LYS A 191 12.78 9.00 -5.65
C LYS A 191 11.29 8.71 -5.85
N ALA A 192 10.45 9.75 -5.83
CA ALA A 192 9.03 9.61 -6.13
C ALA A 192 8.80 9.21 -7.59
N ARG A 193 9.54 9.79 -8.55
CA ARG A 193 9.47 9.44 -9.97
C ARG A 193 9.95 8.01 -10.21
N GLU A 194 11.11 7.64 -9.69
CA GLU A 194 11.62 6.26 -9.74
C GLU A 194 10.60 5.26 -9.19
N THR A 195 9.94 5.61 -8.08
CA THR A 195 8.93 4.75 -7.45
C THR A 195 7.70 4.58 -8.36
N MET A 196 7.22 5.65 -8.96
CA MET A 196 6.06 5.63 -9.85
C MET A 196 6.33 4.91 -11.17
N ASP A 197 7.54 5.04 -11.71
CA ASP A 197 7.91 4.48 -13.02
C ASP A 197 8.29 2.99 -12.93
N ILE A 198 8.85 2.55 -11.80
CA ILE A 198 9.40 1.20 -11.67
C ILE A 198 8.67 0.38 -10.61
N TYR A 199 8.67 0.82 -9.35
CA TYR A 199 8.24 -0.03 -8.22
C TYR A 199 6.73 -0.20 -8.12
N ALA A 200 5.94 0.86 -8.34
CA ALA A 200 4.49 0.76 -8.32
C ALA A 200 3.92 -0.13 -9.45
N PRO A 201 4.43 -0.08 -10.71
CA PRO A 201 4.08 -1.03 -11.76
C PRO A 201 4.46 -2.49 -11.44
N ILE A 202 5.59 -2.73 -10.79
CA ILE A 202 6.00 -4.07 -10.36
C ILE A 202 5.04 -4.59 -9.28
N ALA A 203 4.76 -3.80 -8.24
CA ALA A 203 3.80 -4.16 -7.20
C ALA A 203 2.41 -4.45 -7.80
N GLN A 204 1.98 -3.69 -8.82
CA GLN A 204 0.74 -3.95 -9.55
C GLN A 204 0.74 -5.30 -10.28
N ARG A 205 1.84 -5.64 -10.97
CA ARG A 205 1.96 -6.91 -11.70
C ARG A 205 1.97 -8.11 -10.76
N LEU A 206 2.59 -7.96 -9.60
CA LEU A 206 2.61 -8.99 -8.55
C LEU A 206 1.29 -9.08 -7.76
N GLY A 207 0.33 -8.18 -8.00
CA GLY A 207 -0.96 -8.17 -7.31
C GLY A 207 -0.92 -7.63 -5.89
N ILE A 208 0.23 -7.05 -5.44
CA ILE A 208 0.42 -6.52 -4.09
C ILE A 208 -0.22 -5.13 -4.01
N SER A 209 -1.56 -5.13 -4.03
CA SER A 209 -2.35 -3.89 -4.13
C SER A 209 -2.11 -2.92 -2.96
N LYS A 210 -1.88 -3.43 -1.74
CA LYS A 210 -1.62 -2.61 -0.54
C LYS A 210 -0.38 -1.74 -0.74
N ILE A 211 0.76 -2.35 -1.08
CA ILE A 211 2.02 -1.62 -1.34
C ILE A 211 1.88 -0.69 -2.54
N LYS A 212 1.32 -1.18 -3.65
CA LYS A 212 1.14 -0.39 -4.88
C LYS A 212 0.38 0.91 -4.63
N ILE A 213 -0.69 0.85 -3.89
CA ILE A 213 -1.56 1.98 -3.59
C ILE A 213 -0.82 3.03 -2.77
N GLU A 214 -0.15 2.61 -1.71
CA GLU A 214 0.59 3.52 -0.84
C GLU A 214 1.80 4.14 -1.58
N LEU A 215 2.51 3.36 -2.40
CA LEU A 215 3.58 3.90 -3.26
C LEU A 215 3.06 4.95 -4.24
N ASP A 216 1.89 4.73 -4.86
CA ASP A 216 1.27 5.70 -5.76
C ASP A 216 0.87 6.99 -5.04
N ASP A 217 0.22 6.89 -3.88
CA ASP A 217 -0.26 8.05 -3.12
C ASP A 217 0.92 8.87 -2.56
N LEU A 218 1.96 8.19 -2.02
CA LEU A 218 3.18 8.85 -1.58
C LEU A 218 3.95 9.49 -2.75
N SER A 219 3.99 8.85 -3.92
CA SER A 219 4.63 9.43 -5.10
C SER A 219 3.88 10.67 -5.59
N LEU A 220 2.54 10.65 -5.60
CA LEU A 220 1.72 11.80 -5.95
C LEU A 220 2.00 12.99 -5.02
N LYS A 221 2.11 12.75 -3.71
CA LYS A 221 2.41 13.77 -2.70
C LYS A 221 3.67 14.57 -3.03
N TYR A 222 4.73 13.92 -3.51
CA TYR A 222 6.02 14.59 -3.79
C TYR A 222 6.16 15.06 -5.24
N LEU A 223 5.42 14.47 -6.20
CA LEU A 223 5.46 14.90 -7.59
C LEU A 223 4.50 16.05 -7.88
N GLU A 224 3.29 16.00 -7.31
CA GLU A 224 2.20 16.96 -7.54
C GLU A 224 1.59 17.38 -6.19
N PRO A 225 2.35 18.06 -5.31
CA PRO A 225 1.92 18.37 -3.94
C PRO A 225 0.63 19.19 -3.90
N GLU A 226 0.49 20.22 -4.74
CA GLU A 226 -0.72 21.05 -4.77
C GLU A 226 -1.98 20.21 -5.08
N ALA A 227 -1.90 19.32 -6.07
CA ALA A 227 -3.00 18.44 -6.44
C ALA A 227 -3.29 17.40 -5.34
N TYR A 228 -2.25 16.91 -4.67
CA TYR A 228 -2.39 15.96 -3.57
C TYR A 228 -3.13 16.60 -2.39
N TYR A 229 -2.69 17.75 -1.91
CA TYR A 229 -3.30 18.43 -0.76
C TYR A 229 -4.70 18.98 -1.06
N ASP A 230 -4.95 19.49 -2.28
CA ASP A 230 -6.31 19.85 -2.73
C ASP A 230 -7.27 18.64 -2.68
N LEU A 231 -6.78 17.46 -3.07
CA LEU A 231 -7.56 16.22 -2.96
C LEU A 231 -7.77 15.79 -1.51
N VAL A 232 -6.73 15.87 -0.66
CA VAL A 232 -6.82 15.53 0.76
C VAL A 232 -7.87 16.41 1.44
N GLU A 233 -7.82 17.74 1.25
CA GLU A 233 -8.77 18.69 1.81
C GLU A 233 -10.21 18.38 1.33
N LYS A 234 -10.42 18.31 0.01
CA LYS A 234 -11.75 18.04 -0.58
C LYS A 234 -12.31 16.67 -0.18
N VAL A 235 -11.44 15.69 0.01
CA VAL A 235 -11.81 14.36 0.46
C VAL A 235 -12.05 14.35 1.98
N ALA A 236 -11.26 15.03 2.78
CA ALA A 236 -11.44 15.14 4.24
C ALA A 236 -12.75 15.84 4.62
N LEU A 237 -13.06 16.98 3.99
CA LEU A 237 -14.34 17.70 4.18
C LEU A 237 -15.57 16.82 3.92
N ARG A 238 -15.43 15.76 3.13
CA ARG A 238 -16.48 14.77 2.85
C ARG A 238 -16.37 13.52 3.71
N LYS A 239 -15.30 13.31 4.45
CA LYS A 239 -14.97 12.05 5.14
C LYS A 239 -15.90 11.77 6.32
N SER A 240 -16.19 12.75 7.18
CA SER A 240 -17.01 12.54 8.39
C SER A 240 -18.44 12.13 8.07
N VAL A 241 -19.07 12.77 7.06
CA VAL A 241 -20.42 12.41 6.59
C VAL A 241 -20.42 11.06 5.84
N ARG A 242 -19.30 10.64 5.41
CA ARG A 242 -19.06 9.58 4.45
C ARG A 242 -18.76 8.23 5.08
N ASP A 243 -17.90 8.21 6.10
CA ASP A 243 -17.50 6.97 6.77
C ASP A 243 -18.72 6.39 7.52
N ASP A 244 -19.53 7.23 8.15
CA ASP A 244 -20.82 6.82 8.75
C ASP A 244 -21.79 6.28 7.69
N TYR A 245 -21.83 6.90 6.51
CA TYR A 245 -22.66 6.45 5.40
C TYR A 245 -22.17 5.11 4.82
N VAL A 246 -20.85 4.94 4.58
CA VAL A 246 -20.31 3.66 4.11
C VAL A 246 -20.53 2.55 5.13
N GLN A 247 -20.34 2.82 6.42
CA GLN A 247 -20.58 1.85 7.48
C GLN A 247 -22.07 1.48 7.58
N SER A 248 -22.96 2.44 7.40
CA SER A 248 -24.41 2.16 7.36
C SER A 248 -24.79 1.31 6.16
N LEU A 249 -24.21 1.60 4.98
CA LEU A 249 -24.41 0.80 3.77
C LEU A 249 -23.85 -0.62 3.90
N VAL A 250 -22.66 -0.78 4.48
CA VAL A 250 -22.09 -2.10 4.75
C VAL A 250 -23.02 -2.90 5.66
N LYS A 251 -23.52 -2.31 6.74
CA LYS A 251 -24.46 -2.97 7.64
C LYS A 251 -25.78 -3.35 6.94
N GLU A 252 -26.33 -2.45 6.13
CA GLU A 252 -27.57 -2.69 5.38
C GLU A 252 -27.39 -3.83 4.37
N VAL A 253 -26.31 -3.78 3.56
CA VAL A 253 -25.98 -4.81 2.58
C VAL A 253 -25.72 -6.15 3.27
N SER A 254 -24.96 -6.18 4.38
CA SER A 254 -24.69 -7.40 5.13
C SER A 254 -25.99 -8.08 5.57
N LYS A 255 -26.92 -7.31 6.12
CA LYS A 255 -28.22 -7.84 6.56
C LYS A 255 -29.02 -8.47 5.41
N HIS A 256 -29.03 -7.86 4.22
CA HIS A 256 -29.77 -8.40 3.07
C HIS A 256 -29.10 -9.65 2.49
N ILE A 257 -27.78 -9.67 2.43
CA ILE A 257 -27.00 -10.83 1.97
C ILE A 257 -27.16 -12.01 2.94
N GLU A 258 -27.11 -11.77 4.25
CA GLU A 258 -27.37 -12.79 5.27
C GLU A 258 -28.81 -13.34 5.20
N ASN A 259 -29.80 -12.46 5.03
CA ASN A 259 -31.21 -12.87 4.88
C ASN A 259 -31.43 -13.73 3.62
N ALA A 260 -30.64 -13.53 2.57
CA ALA A 260 -30.66 -14.36 1.37
C ALA A 260 -29.92 -15.70 1.56
N GLY A 261 -29.38 -15.98 2.75
CA GLY A 261 -28.65 -17.21 3.05
C GLY A 261 -27.25 -17.28 2.43
N ILE A 262 -26.68 -16.14 2.03
CA ILE A 262 -25.36 -16.07 1.40
C ILE A 262 -24.32 -15.75 2.47
N LYS A 263 -23.31 -16.62 2.61
CA LYS A 263 -22.16 -16.35 3.46
C LYS A 263 -21.17 -15.46 2.72
N ALA A 264 -20.92 -14.28 3.24
CA ALA A 264 -20.04 -13.30 2.59
C ALA A 264 -19.24 -12.48 3.60
N GLN A 265 -18.03 -12.08 3.20
CA GLN A 265 -17.30 -11.00 3.85
C GLN A 265 -17.59 -9.71 3.08
N ILE A 266 -17.99 -8.64 3.78
CA ILE A 266 -18.39 -7.38 3.16
C ILE A 266 -17.57 -6.24 3.73
N ASP A 267 -16.83 -5.56 2.84
CA ASP A 267 -15.95 -4.46 3.19
C ASP A 267 -16.33 -3.20 2.41
N GLY A 268 -16.33 -2.05 3.09
CA GLY A 268 -16.36 -0.75 2.46
C GLY A 268 -14.95 -0.30 2.07
N ARG A 269 -14.75 0.14 0.83
CA ARG A 269 -13.45 0.59 0.32
C ARG A 269 -13.52 2.02 -0.19
N ALA A 270 -12.72 2.92 0.41
CA ALA A 270 -12.47 4.22 -0.15
C ALA A 270 -11.50 4.12 -1.35
N LYS A 271 -11.67 4.98 -2.35
CA LYS A 271 -10.77 5.06 -3.48
C LYS A 271 -9.55 5.90 -3.10
N HIS A 272 -8.36 5.46 -3.51
CA HIS A 272 -7.09 6.11 -3.21
C HIS A 272 -6.89 7.40 -4.00
N PHE A 273 -6.14 8.33 -3.44
CA PHE A 273 -5.92 9.67 -3.99
C PHE A 273 -5.37 9.64 -5.41
N PHE A 274 -4.33 8.86 -5.66
CA PHE A 274 -3.77 8.73 -7.02
C PHE A 274 -4.79 8.20 -8.04
N SER A 275 -5.65 7.26 -7.65
CA SER A 275 -6.69 6.74 -8.54
C SER A 275 -7.75 7.78 -8.87
N ILE A 276 -8.04 8.69 -7.94
CA ILE A 276 -8.94 9.84 -8.14
C ILE A 276 -8.26 10.86 -9.05
N TYR A 277 -7.02 11.26 -8.72
CA TYR A 277 -6.19 12.17 -9.50
C TYR A 277 -6.07 11.74 -10.96
N LYS A 278 -5.68 10.49 -11.19
CA LYS A 278 -5.56 9.91 -12.53
C LYS A 278 -6.86 9.98 -13.35
N LYS A 279 -8.02 9.81 -12.69
CA LYS A 279 -9.32 9.98 -13.38
C LYS A 279 -9.62 11.44 -13.67
N MET A 280 -9.29 12.37 -12.76
CA MET A 280 -9.46 13.79 -13.00
C MET A 280 -8.64 14.25 -14.19
N VAL A 281 -7.36 13.89 -14.23
CA VAL A 281 -6.45 14.27 -15.33
C VAL A 281 -6.83 13.59 -16.65
N ASN A 282 -6.95 12.25 -16.66
CA ASN A 282 -7.17 11.51 -17.91
C ASN A 282 -8.57 11.68 -18.51
N GLN A 283 -9.58 12.02 -17.69
CA GLN A 283 -10.97 12.16 -18.14
C GLN A 283 -11.45 13.61 -18.08
N HIS A 284 -10.57 14.56 -17.70
CA HIS A 284 -10.90 15.98 -17.52
C HIS A 284 -12.14 16.21 -16.65
N LYS A 285 -12.24 15.44 -15.53
CA LYS A 285 -13.36 15.47 -14.60
C LYS A 285 -12.99 16.21 -13.33
N THR A 286 -13.96 16.95 -12.79
CA THR A 286 -13.89 17.48 -11.42
C THR A 286 -14.17 16.35 -10.40
N LEU A 287 -13.79 16.55 -9.14
CA LEU A 287 -14.06 15.57 -8.07
C LEU A 287 -15.57 15.26 -7.93
N ASP A 288 -16.45 16.27 -8.16
CA ASP A 288 -17.90 16.10 -8.10
C ASP A 288 -18.47 15.21 -9.20
N GLN A 289 -17.74 15.06 -10.29
CA GLN A 289 -18.11 14.19 -11.41
C GLN A 289 -17.58 12.75 -11.26
N ILE A 290 -16.85 12.47 -10.17
CA ILE A 290 -16.33 11.14 -9.85
C ILE A 290 -17.28 10.46 -8.84
N TYR A 291 -18.23 9.70 -9.35
CA TYR A 291 -19.27 9.02 -8.54
C TYR A 291 -18.77 7.75 -7.82
N ASP A 292 -17.58 7.24 -8.17
CA ASP A 292 -17.03 6.00 -7.63
C ASP A 292 -15.92 6.24 -6.59
N LEU A 293 -16.12 7.22 -5.72
CA LEU A 293 -15.20 7.50 -4.60
C LEU A 293 -15.21 6.37 -3.55
N PHE A 294 -16.27 5.58 -3.54
CA PHE A 294 -16.48 4.42 -2.66
C PHE A 294 -16.88 3.20 -3.46
N ALA A 295 -16.50 2.05 -2.93
CA ALA A 295 -17.00 0.77 -3.38
C ALA A 295 -17.26 -0.12 -2.17
N ILE A 296 -18.31 -0.93 -2.25
CA ILE A 296 -18.51 -2.07 -1.36
C ILE A 296 -17.98 -3.29 -2.10
N ARG A 297 -17.19 -4.09 -1.39
CA ARG A 297 -16.67 -5.35 -1.87
C ARG A 297 -17.35 -6.47 -1.10
N ILE A 298 -17.95 -7.40 -1.82
CA ILE A 298 -18.60 -8.59 -1.30
C ILE A 298 -17.77 -9.79 -1.77
N ILE A 299 -17.17 -10.51 -0.82
CA ILE A 299 -16.38 -11.70 -1.08
C ILE A 299 -17.21 -12.90 -0.66
N VAL A 300 -17.39 -13.84 -1.57
CA VAL A 300 -18.16 -15.07 -1.38
C VAL A 300 -17.32 -16.30 -1.80
N ASP A 301 -17.75 -17.48 -1.33
CA ASP A 301 -16.96 -18.71 -1.50
C ASP A 301 -17.04 -19.31 -2.91
N ASN A 302 -18.07 -18.95 -3.70
CA ASN A 302 -18.29 -19.57 -5.02
C ASN A 302 -18.97 -18.61 -6.02
N VAL A 303 -18.91 -18.97 -7.30
CA VAL A 303 -19.45 -18.19 -8.41
C VAL A 303 -20.97 -18.06 -8.36
N LYS A 304 -21.68 -19.09 -7.90
CA LYS A 304 -23.13 -19.05 -7.78
C LYS A 304 -23.58 -17.96 -6.79
N ASP A 305 -22.87 -17.86 -5.67
CA ASP A 305 -23.16 -16.85 -4.66
C ASP A 305 -22.77 -15.44 -5.13
N CYS A 306 -21.77 -15.30 -6.04
CA CYS A 306 -21.49 -14.01 -6.70
C CYS A 306 -22.70 -13.48 -7.46
N TYR A 307 -23.35 -14.31 -8.28
CA TYR A 307 -24.53 -13.91 -9.04
C TYR A 307 -25.77 -13.74 -8.14
N ALA A 308 -25.90 -14.56 -7.09
CA ALA A 308 -26.97 -14.40 -6.11
C ALA A 308 -26.83 -13.07 -5.35
N ALA A 309 -25.63 -12.73 -4.87
CA ALA A 309 -25.35 -11.46 -4.22
C ALA A 309 -25.62 -10.26 -5.16
N LEU A 310 -25.24 -10.36 -6.46
CA LEU A 310 -25.58 -9.34 -7.45
C LEU A 310 -27.10 -9.14 -7.55
N GLY A 311 -27.88 -10.22 -7.58
CA GLY A 311 -29.35 -10.16 -7.59
C GLY A 311 -29.90 -9.38 -6.39
N VAL A 312 -29.43 -9.69 -5.18
CA VAL A 312 -29.82 -8.99 -3.94
C VAL A 312 -29.48 -7.49 -4.05
N ILE A 313 -28.27 -7.15 -4.51
CA ILE A 313 -27.85 -5.75 -4.66
C ILE A 313 -28.70 -5.00 -5.69
N HIS A 314 -29.06 -5.63 -6.79
CA HIS A 314 -29.90 -5.01 -7.83
C HIS A 314 -31.39 -4.90 -7.43
N GLU A 315 -31.85 -5.73 -6.50
CA GLU A 315 -33.15 -5.58 -5.87
C GLU A 315 -33.18 -4.36 -4.92
N MET A 316 -32.12 -4.19 -4.13
CA MET A 316 -31.97 -3.05 -3.21
C MET A 316 -31.75 -1.72 -3.94
N TYR A 317 -30.94 -1.74 -5.00
CA TYR A 317 -30.47 -0.53 -5.69
C TYR A 317 -30.51 -0.72 -7.21
N LYS A 318 -31.06 0.25 -7.94
CA LYS A 318 -31.08 0.18 -9.39
C LYS A 318 -29.69 0.40 -10.01
N PRO A 319 -29.19 -0.51 -10.84
CA PRO A 319 -27.90 -0.34 -11.51
C PRO A 319 -27.96 0.75 -12.59
N ILE A 320 -26.86 1.50 -12.75
CA ILE A 320 -26.71 2.45 -13.85
C ILE A 320 -26.52 1.66 -15.16
N PRO A 321 -27.35 1.91 -16.19
CA PRO A 321 -27.20 1.25 -17.50
C PRO A 321 -25.79 1.42 -18.08
N GLY A 322 -25.24 0.36 -18.67
CA GLY A 322 -23.91 0.36 -19.30
C GLY A 322 -22.71 0.35 -18.34
N ARG A 323 -22.95 0.29 -17.00
CA ARG A 323 -21.87 0.23 -16.00
C ARG A 323 -21.71 -1.14 -15.34
N PHE A 324 -22.44 -2.13 -15.78
CA PHE A 324 -22.25 -3.52 -15.35
C PHE A 324 -21.12 -4.18 -16.16
N LYS A 325 -20.25 -4.92 -15.49
CA LYS A 325 -19.18 -5.71 -16.11
C LYS A 325 -19.12 -7.07 -15.47
N ASP A 326 -19.24 -8.10 -16.29
CA ASP A 326 -19.13 -9.50 -15.91
C ASP A 326 -17.77 -10.04 -16.32
N TYR A 327 -16.84 -10.04 -15.37
CA TYR A 327 -15.50 -10.64 -15.55
C TYR A 327 -15.44 -12.11 -15.10
N ILE A 328 -16.59 -12.71 -14.72
CA ILE A 328 -16.70 -14.15 -14.50
C ILE A 328 -16.97 -14.82 -15.84
N ALA A 329 -17.97 -14.33 -16.58
CA ALA A 329 -18.29 -14.85 -17.92
C ALA A 329 -17.20 -14.50 -18.95
N MET A 330 -16.58 -13.32 -18.83
CA MET A 330 -15.48 -12.85 -19.69
C MET A 330 -14.28 -12.41 -18.84
N PRO A 331 -13.45 -13.37 -18.39
CA PRO A 331 -12.28 -13.07 -17.55
C PRO A 331 -11.29 -12.15 -18.24
N LYS A 332 -10.60 -11.32 -17.45
CA LYS A 332 -9.49 -10.53 -17.98
C LYS A 332 -8.31 -11.42 -18.38
N PRO A 333 -7.38 -10.94 -19.23
CA PRO A 333 -6.19 -11.72 -19.63
C PRO A 333 -5.34 -12.22 -18.46
N ASN A 334 -5.41 -11.57 -17.30
CA ASN A 334 -4.73 -11.98 -16.07
C ASN A 334 -5.58 -12.91 -15.18
N MET A 335 -6.61 -13.55 -15.74
CA MET A 335 -7.54 -14.46 -15.05
C MET A 335 -8.35 -13.85 -13.91
N TYR A 336 -8.38 -12.50 -13.81
CA TYR A 336 -9.22 -11.81 -12.82
C TYR A 336 -10.70 -12.04 -13.12
N GLN A 337 -11.42 -12.55 -12.12
CA GLN A 337 -12.86 -12.84 -12.16
C GLN A 337 -13.58 -12.05 -11.09
N SER A 338 -14.62 -11.33 -11.46
CA SER A 338 -15.46 -10.59 -10.53
C SER A 338 -16.66 -9.98 -11.27
N LEU A 339 -17.72 -9.66 -10.54
CA LEU A 339 -18.84 -8.86 -11.03
C LEU A 339 -18.66 -7.41 -10.56
N HIS A 340 -18.78 -6.46 -11.48
CA HIS A 340 -18.74 -5.04 -11.13
C HIS A 340 -20.06 -4.39 -11.52
N THR A 341 -20.72 -3.75 -10.59
CA THR A 341 -21.92 -2.97 -10.82
C THR A 341 -21.79 -1.59 -10.19
N THR A 342 -22.54 -0.62 -10.68
CA THR A 342 -22.62 0.72 -10.09
C THR A 342 -24.08 1.00 -9.80
N PRO A 343 -24.57 0.67 -8.60
CA PRO A 343 -25.94 0.94 -8.20
C PRO A 343 -26.09 2.39 -7.73
N VAL A 344 -27.31 2.94 -7.85
CA VAL A 344 -27.66 4.27 -7.35
C VAL A 344 -28.63 4.12 -6.21
N SER A 345 -28.33 4.75 -5.06
CA SER A 345 -29.27 4.88 -3.97
C SER A 345 -30.20 6.06 -4.21
N TYR A 346 -31.51 5.88 -3.96
CA TYR A 346 -32.52 6.92 -4.08
C TYR A 346 -32.24 8.16 -3.19
N THR A 347 -31.51 8.00 -2.10
CA THR A 347 -31.12 9.11 -1.22
C THR A 347 -30.11 10.05 -1.88
N HIS A 348 -29.31 9.57 -2.82
CA HIS A 348 -28.35 10.40 -3.55
C HIS A 348 -29.00 11.22 -4.68
N LEU A 349 -30.05 10.72 -5.31
CA LEU A 349 -30.85 11.46 -6.30
C LEU A 349 -31.59 12.64 -5.66
N ARG A 350 -32.14 12.49 -4.45
CA ARG A 350 -32.80 13.58 -3.73
C ARG A 350 -31.86 14.71 -3.33
N ALA A 351 -30.60 14.43 -3.00
CA ALA A 351 -29.61 15.46 -2.67
C ALA A 351 -29.20 16.28 -3.92
N HIS A 352 -29.28 15.70 -5.13
CA HIS A 352 -29.00 16.40 -6.39
C HIS A 352 -30.18 17.23 -6.89
N GLU A 353 -31.41 16.76 -6.73
CA GLU A 353 -32.61 17.50 -7.12
C GLU A 353 -32.90 18.72 -6.22
N THR A 354 -32.52 18.67 -4.95
CA THR A 354 -32.67 19.82 -4.01
C THR A 354 -31.63 20.93 -4.24
N ARG A 355 -30.51 20.67 -4.95
CA ARG A 355 -29.53 21.71 -5.30
C ARG A 355 -29.75 22.40 -6.65
N SER A 356 -30.61 21.86 -7.50
CA SER A 356 -30.94 22.48 -8.80
C SER A 356 -32.11 23.45 -8.75
N ASN A 357 -32.71 23.67 -7.58
CA ASN A 357 -33.86 24.58 -7.37
C ASN A 357 -33.59 25.71 -6.36
N LEU A 358 -32.31 26.15 -6.21
CA LEU A 358 -31.98 27.39 -5.49
C LEU A 358 -31.05 28.26 -6.32
#